data_3c8f8723d78b587a6f270990de06b365
#
_entry.id   3c8f8723d78b587a6f270990de06b365
#
_cell.length_a   1.000
_cell.length_b   1.000
_cell.length_c   1.000
_cell.angle_alpha   90.00
_cell.angle_beta   90.00
_cell.angle_gamma   90.00
#
_symmetry.space_group_name_H-M   'P 1'
#
loop_
_entity.id
_entity.type
_entity.pdbx_description
1 polymer ?
#
loop_
_entity_poly.entity_id
_entity_poly.type
_entity_poly.pdbx_seq_one_letter_code
_entity_poly.pdbx_strand_id
1 'polypeptide(L)'
;MLILACAVFCSAQAASAPILPPMASIPAGVFTMGSTEPPIGDGSHNPAEGPPREVRVAPFRLAKYETTVAQFRQFVAATGYRAASECWEFDRSDGIALTKSGWNAPAHAPTDYHPVMCVSWDDATAYVQWLARETGRSFRLPSEAEWEYAARAGTATKYASGDTPEQLCNYANMKDRRFKAAARRDFGLEMLVTDCDDGAEYTAVVGMYAPNGYGLHDMMGNVAEWV
;
A
#
# COMPACT_ATOMS: atom_id res chain seq x y z
N MET A 1 -40.28 -51.95 5.63
CA MET A 1 -39.97 -50.54 5.95
C MET A 1 -38.52 -50.33 5.54
N LEU A 2 -38.33 -49.76 4.33
CA LEU A 2 -36.98 -49.52 3.76
C LEU A 2 -36.51 -48.12 4.19
N ILE A 3 -35.46 -48.05 4.95
CA ILE A 3 -34.83 -46.73 5.33
C ILE A 3 -33.80 -46.40 4.25
N LEU A 4 -34.10 -45.38 3.45
CA LEU A 4 -33.20 -44.83 2.46
C LEU A 4 -32.24 -43.88 3.20
N ALA A 5 -30.95 -44.29 3.39
CA ALA A 5 -29.91 -43.40 3.91
C ALA A 5 -29.44 -42.47 2.78
N CYS A 6 -29.76 -41.20 2.89
CA CYS A 6 -29.29 -40.17 1.98
C CYS A 6 -27.85 -39.77 2.43
N ALA A 7 -26.82 -40.27 1.71
CA ALA A 7 -25.45 -39.85 1.91
C ALA A 7 -25.27 -38.43 1.31
N VAL A 8 -25.15 -37.43 2.18
CA VAL A 8 -24.78 -36.07 1.77
C VAL A 8 -23.28 -36.08 1.45
N PHE A 9 -22.95 -36.16 0.17
CA PHE A 9 -21.58 -35.89 -0.28
C PHE A 9 -21.27 -34.40 -0.12
N CYS A 10 -20.60 -34.06 0.97
CA CYS A 10 -19.99 -32.75 1.13
C CYS A 10 -18.76 -32.70 0.22
N SER A 11 -18.91 -32.20 -1.00
CA SER A 11 -17.77 -31.90 -1.88
C SER A 11 -16.96 -30.76 -1.27
N ALA A 12 -15.84 -31.08 -0.66
CA ALA A 12 -14.85 -30.08 -0.29
C ALA A 12 -14.38 -29.39 -1.58
N GLN A 13 -14.78 -28.16 -1.77
CA GLN A 13 -14.31 -27.32 -2.87
C GLN A 13 -12.83 -27.04 -2.60
N ALA A 14 -11.94 -27.51 -3.47
CA ALA A 14 -10.52 -27.24 -3.35
C ALA A 14 -10.33 -25.71 -3.33
N ALA A 15 -9.70 -25.20 -2.28
CA ALA A 15 -9.38 -23.79 -2.20
C ALA A 15 -8.48 -23.40 -3.40
N SER A 16 -8.82 -22.30 -4.06
CA SER A 16 -7.99 -21.81 -5.16
C SER A 16 -6.61 -21.38 -4.61
N ALA A 17 -5.56 -21.65 -5.39
CA ALA A 17 -4.21 -21.20 -5.01
C ALA A 17 -4.18 -19.68 -4.81
N PRO A 18 -3.35 -19.18 -3.86
CA PRO A 18 -3.28 -17.75 -3.60
C PRO A 18 -2.75 -16.94 -4.80
N ILE A 19 -3.30 -15.76 -4.98
CA ILE A 19 -2.82 -14.79 -5.96
C ILE A 19 -1.51 -14.22 -5.45
N LEU A 20 -0.40 -14.67 -6.02
CA LEU A 20 0.94 -14.27 -5.57
C LEU A 20 1.31 -12.88 -6.08
N PRO A 21 1.91 -12.01 -5.22
CA PRO A 21 2.47 -10.76 -5.69
C PRO A 21 3.69 -11.02 -6.58
N PRO A 22 3.82 -10.32 -7.70
CA PRO A 22 5.10 -10.29 -8.44
C PRO A 22 6.19 -9.68 -7.56
N MET A 23 7.37 -10.31 -7.52
CA MET A 23 8.45 -9.90 -6.62
C MET A 23 9.62 -9.28 -7.38
N ALA A 24 10.16 -8.18 -6.88
CA ALA A 24 11.47 -7.65 -7.26
C ALA A 24 12.57 -8.21 -6.35
N SER A 25 13.77 -8.41 -6.89
CA SER A 25 14.96 -8.77 -6.12
C SER A 25 15.73 -7.51 -5.76
N ILE A 26 15.86 -7.24 -4.48
CA ILE A 26 16.56 -6.06 -3.96
C ILE A 26 17.97 -6.49 -3.54
N PRO A 27 19.03 -5.88 -4.10
CA PRO A 27 20.40 -6.25 -3.76
C PRO A 27 20.75 -5.85 -2.34
N ALA A 28 21.78 -6.48 -1.76
CA ALA A 28 22.38 -6.00 -0.54
C ALA A 28 23.05 -4.63 -0.78
N GLY A 29 23.07 -3.78 0.24
CA GLY A 29 23.74 -2.50 0.14
C GLY A 29 23.83 -1.74 1.45
N VAL A 30 24.35 -0.52 1.34
CA VAL A 30 24.44 0.44 2.44
C VAL A 30 23.84 1.75 1.96
N PHE A 31 23.05 2.40 2.79
CA PHE A 31 22.45 3.69 2.46
C PHE A 31 22.34 4.57 3.71
N THR A 32 22.15 5.85 3.50
CA THR A 32 21.81 6.79 4.58
C THR A 32 20.30 6.82 4.74
N MET A 33 19.81 6.24 5.84
CA MET A 33 18.40 6.23 6.23
C MET A 33 18.04 7.52 6.94
N GLY A 34 16.86 8.06 6.64
CA GLY A 34 16.34 9.27 7.24
C GLY A 34 16.67 10.56 6.47
N SER A 35 16.26 11.69 7.03
CA SER A 35 16.42 13.02 6.42
C SER A 35 16.86 14.07 7.44
N THR A 36 17.58 15.08 6.95
CA THR A 36 17.85 16.35 7.66
C THR A 36 16.92 17.48 7.21
N GLU A 37 16.14 17.25 6.16
CA GLU A 37 15.28 18.29 5.63
C GLU A 37 14.12 18.59 6.59
N PRO A 38 13.75 19.87 6.74
CA PRO A 38 12.51 20.20 7.43
C PRO A 38 11.32 19.63 6.67
N PRO A 39 10.24 19.25 7.36
CA PRO A 39 9.04 18.74 6.74
C PRO A 39 8.45 19.76 5.76
N ILE A 40 7.84 19.25 4.69
CA ILE A 40 7.18 20.12 3.70
C ILE A 40 5.87 20.62 4.26
N GLY A 41 5.78 21.94 4.45
CA GLY A 41 4.56 22.72 4.33
C GLY A 41 3.60 22.83 5.51
N ASP A 42 3.43 21.85 6.36
CA ASP A 42 2.40 21.89 7.44
C ASP A 42 2.96 21.92 8.87
N GLY A 43 4.29 21.98 9.00
CA GLY A 43 4.95 22.00 10.30
C GLY A 43 4.98 20.65 11.03
N SER A 44 4.49 19.59 10.45
CA SER A 44 4.57 18.25 11.01
C SER A 44 5.96 17.65 10.79
N HIS A 45 6.92 18.04 11.62
CA HIS A 45 8.20 17.35 11.69
C HIS A 45 7.98 16.03 12.41
N ASN A 46 8.22 14.92 11.70
CA ASN A 46 8.34 13.63 12.36
C ASN A 46 9.79 13.50 12.88
N PRO A 47 10.06 13.70 14.18
CA PRO A 47 11.42 13.60 14.72
C PRO A 47 12.02 12.19 14.55
N ALA A 48 11.20 11.20 14.20
CA ALA A 48 11.65 9.83 13.93
C ALA A 48 12.43 9.70 12.61
N GLU A 49 12.35 10.67 11.68
CA GLU A 49 13.10 10.68 10.42
C GLU A 49 14.56 11.09 10.57
N GLY A 50 14.94 11.62 11.72
CA GLY A 50 16.31 12.08 11.96
C GLY A 50 16.87 11.59 13.31
N PRO A 51 18.21 11.70 13.51
CA PRO A 51 19.21 12.10 12.52
C PRO A 51 19.48 11.00 11.47
N PRO A 52 19.94 11.38 10.27
CA PRO A 52 20.34 10.41 9.25
C PRO A 52 21.43 9.47 9.77
N ARG A 53 21.31 8.19 9.43
CA ARG A 53 22.25 7.16 9.86
C ARG A 53 22.55 6.19 8.73
N GLU A 54 23.78 5.69 8.70
CA GLU A 54 24.17 4.63 7.79
C GLU A 54 23.54 3.29 8.22
N VAL A 55 22.86 2.62 7.29
CA VAL A 55 22.22 1.32 7.52
C VAL A 55 22.65 0.34 6.44
N ARG A 56 23.02 -0.87 6.86
CA ARG A 56 23.32 -2.00 5.97
C ARG A 56 22.09 -2.87 5.84
N VAL A 57 21.69 -3.14 4.59
CA VAL A 57 20.56 -3.99 4.25
C VAL A 57 21.06 -5.26 3.57
N ALA A 58 20.60 -6.43 4.04
CA ALA A 58 20.85 -7.72 3.39
C ALA A 58 19.97 -7.84 2.12
N PRO A 59 20.32 -8.73 1.16
CA PRO A 59 19.49 -8.90 -0.02
C PRO A 59 18.15 -9.52 0.37
N PHE A 60 17.05 -9.03 -0.25
CA PHE A 60 15.70 -9.52 0.00
C PHE A 60 14.83 -9.42 -1.25
N ARG A 61 13.59 -9.85 -1.14
CA ARG A 61 12.59 -9.68 -2.19
C ARG A 61 11.43 -8.86 -1.66
N LEU A 62 10.97 -7.88 -2.45
CA LEU A 62 9.81 -7.06 -2.15
C LEU A 62 8.75 -7.23 -3.24
N ALA A 63 7.48 -7.17 -2.87
CA ALA A 63 6.40 -7.11 -3.85
C ALA A 63 6.57 -5.88 -4.74
N LYS A 64 6.33 -6.03 -6.05
CA LYS A 64 6.48 -4.92 -7.00
C LYS A 64 5.41 -3.85 -6.84
N TYR A 65 4.29 -4.22 -6.27
CA TYR A 65 3.10 -3.42 -6.11
C TYR A 65 2.58 -3.58 -4.70
N GLU A 66 1.79 -2.64 -4.26
CA GLU A 66 0.98 -2.74 -3.06
C GLU A 66 0.07 -3.98 -3.13
N THR A 67 -0.34 -4.51 -1.98
CA THR A 67 -1.32 -5.61 -1.94
C THR A 67 -2.66 -5.13 -2.47
N THR A 68 -3.20 -5.84 -3.44
CA THR A 68 -4.46 -5.45 -4.09
C THR A 68 -5.69 -5.91 -3.31
N VAL A 69 -6.83 -5.24 -3.56
CA VAL A 69 -8.15 -5.65 -3.05
C VAL A 69 -8.44 -7.12 -3.39
N ALA A 70 -8.12 -7.58 -4.62
CA ALA A 70 -8.34 -8.98 -5.02
C ALA A 70 -7.55 -9.97 -4.17
N GLN A 71 -6.29 -9.67 -3.88
CA GLN A 71 -5.42 -10.52 -3.07
C GLN A 71 -5.91 -10.62 -1.63
N PHE A 72 -6.25 -9.48 -1.02
CA PHE A 72 -6.77 -9.46 0.36
C PHE A 72 -8.15 -10.10 0.47
N ARG A 73 -9.02 -9.89 -0.53
CA ARG A 73 -10.34 -10.56 -0.61
C ARG A 73 -10.20 -12.08 -0.64
N GLN A 74 -9.24 -12.61 -1.39
CA GLN A 74 -8.98 -14.04 -1.44
C GLN A 74 -8.57 -14.58 -0.07
N PHE A 75 -7.71 -13.89 0.66
CA PHE A 75 -7.35 -14.23 2.04
C PHE A 75 -8.56 -14.29 2.96
N VAL A 76 -9.38 -13.23 2.96
CA VAL A 76 -10.59 -13.17 3.78
C VAL A 76 -11.57 -14.30 3.43
N ALA A 77 -11.77 -14.56 2.13
CA ALA A 77 -12.66 -15.63 1.67
C ALA A 77 -12.14 -17.03 2.05
N ALA A 78 -10.84 -17.25 1.99
CA ALA A 78 -10.22 -18.54 2.32
C ALA A 78 -10.20 -18.85 3.83
N THR A 79 -10.15 -17.82 4.67
CA THR A 79 -9.93 -17.97 6.12
C THR A 79 -11.11 -17.60 6.99
N GLY A 80 -12.07 -16.84 6.47
CA GLY A 80 -13.13 -16.20 7.25
C GLY A 80 -12.58 -15.11 8.19
N TYR A 81 -11.38 -14.58 7.93
CA TYR A 81 -10.74 -13.55 8.75
C TYR A 81 -11.63 -12.30 8.85
N ARG A 82 -11.69 -11.73 10.05
CA ARG A 82 -12.40 -10.48 10.32
C ARG A 82 -11.40 -9.37 10.46
N ALA A 83 -11.22 -8.61 9.39
CA ALA A 83 -10.35 -7.44 9.37
C ALA A 83 -10.95 -6.27 10.16
N ALA A 84 -10.11 -5.30 10.48
CA ALA A 84 -10.53 -4.03 11.07
C ALA A 84 -11.67 -3.39 10.26
N SER A 85 -12.57 -2.73 10.96
CA SER A 85 -13.76 -2.11 10.38
C SER A 85 -13.78 -0.59 10.57
N GLU A 86 -12.61 0.01 10.79
CA GLU A 86 -12.44 1.45 10.95
C GLU A 86 -11.41 1.96 9.96
N CYS A 87 -11.65 3.14 9.39
CA CYS A 87 -10.80 3.77 8.40
C CYS A 87 -10.77 5.28 8.61
N TRP A 88 -9.60 5.90 8.39
CA TRP A 88 -9.50 7.35 8.29
C TRP A 88 -9.90 7.80 6.90
N GLU A 89 -10.99 8.53 6.79
CA GLU A 89 -11.54 9.04 5.54
C GLU A 89 -11.70 10.54 5.58
N PHE A 90 -11.75 11.18 4.41
CA PHE A 90 -12.09 12.60 4.33
C PHE A 90 -13.54 12.83 4.76
N ASP A 91 -13.73 13.84 5.61
CA ASP A 91 -15.04 14.29 6.08
C ASP A 91 -15.23 15.78 5.77
N ARG A 92 -16.50 16.15 5.55
CA ARG A 92 -16.88 17.55 5.24
C ARG A 92 -16.79 18.48 6.45
N SER A 93 -16.78 17.94 7.65
CA SER A 93 -16.81 18.76 8.88
C SER A 93 -15.42 19.18 9.33
N ASP A 94 -14.45 18.23 9.37
CA ASP A 94 -13.14 18.43 9.99
C ASP A 94 -11.94 18.01 9.11
N GLY A 95 -12.20 17.66 7.84
CA GLY A 95 -11.19 17.27 6.88
C GLY A 95 -10.86 15.79 6.88
N ILE A 96 -10.58 15.16 8.04
CA ILE A 96 -10.32 13.71 8.15
C ILE A 96 -11.00 13.20 9.41
N ALA A 97 -11.82 12.15 9.28
CA ALA A 97 -12.52 11.50 10.38
C ALA A 97 -12.31 9.98 10.37
N LEU A 98 -12.33 9.37 11.56
CA LEU A 98 -12.38 7.93 11.69
C LEU A 98 -13.82 7.45 11.43
N THR A 99 -14.01 6.66 10.39
CA THR A 99 -15.28 6.12 9.97
C THR A 99 -15.36 4.63 10.23
N LYS A 100 -16.58 4.08 10.26
CA LYS A 100 -16.81 2.63 10.30
C LYS A 100 -16.87 2.07 8.87
N SER A 101 -15.80 2.25 8.14
CA SER A 101 -15.62 1.76 6.78
C SER A 101 -14.52 0.71 6.77
N GLY A 102 -14.79 -0.47 6.28
CA GLY A 102 -13.80 -1.54 6.18
C GLY A 102 -13.17 -1.62 4.79
N TRP A 103 -12.14 -2.43 4.68
CA TRP A 103 -11.37 -2.66 3.45
C TRP A 103 -12.23 -3.01 2.22
N ASN A 104 -13.41 -3.60 2.39
CA ASN A 104 -14.31 -4.05 1.33
C ASN A 104 -15.36 -3.00 0.90
N ALA A 105 -15.36 -1.85 1.57
CA ALA A 105 -16.25 -0.74 1.24
C ALA A 105 -15.51 0.59 1.07
N PRO A 106 -14.30 0.61 0.55
CA PRO A 106 -13.54 1.84 0.41
C PRO A 106 -14.12 2.68 -0.74
N ALA A 107 -14.46 3.92 -0.46
CA ALA A 107 -14.89 4.87 -1.46
C ALA A 107 -13.80 5.15 -2.51
N HIS A 108 -12.55 4.87 -2.17
CA HIS A 108 -11.36 5.26 -2.93
C HIS A 108 -10.58 4.09 -3.55
N ALA A 109 -11.07 2.85 -3.40
CA ALA A 109 -10.51 1.65 -4.05
C ALA A 109 -11.61 0.90 -4.83
N PRO A 110 -12.05 1.43 -5.98
CA PRO A 110 -13.27 1.00 -6.64
C PRO A 110 -13.16 -0.35 -7.37
N THR A 111 -11.94 -0.87 -7.56
CA THR A 111 -11.73 -2.13 -8.29
C THR A 111 -10.82 -3.10 -7.55
N ASP A 112 -10.79 -4.34 -8.00
CA ASP A 112 -9.91 -5.41 -7.51
C ASP A 112 -8.42 -5.14 -7.73
N TYR A 113 -8.07 -4.21 -8.61
CA TYR A 113 -6.70 -3.86 -8.97
C TYR A 113 -6.17 -2.63 -8.21
N HIS A 114 -6.98 -1.99 -7.39
CA HIS A 114 -6.53 -0.93 -6.49
C HIS A 114 -5.86 -1.51 -5.25
N PRO A 115 -5.02 -0.74 -4.55
CA PRO A 115 -4.45 -1.17 -3.29
C PRO A 115 -5.55 -1.40 -2.25
N VAL A 116 -5.40 -2.40 -1.41
CA VAL A 116 -6.29 -2.59 -0.27
C VAL A 116 -6.00 -1.53 0.79
N MET A 117 -7.04 -0.81 1.20
CA MET A 117 -6.99 0.21 2.25
C MET A 117 -7.78 -0.22 3.48
N CYS A 118 -7.72 0.59 4.55
CA CYS A 118 -8.49 0.35 5.77
C CYS A 118 -8.16 -1.00 6.42
N VAL A 119 -6.90 -1.38 6.37
CA VAL A 119 -6.33 -2.56 7.02
C VAL A 119 -5.36 -2.12 8.10
N SER A 120 -5.41 -2.76 9.26
CA SER A 120 -4.46 -2.55 10.34
C SER A 120 -3.15 -3.28 10.10
N TRP A 121 -2.12 -3.00 10.92
CA TRP A 121 -0.88 -3.75 10.92
C TRP A 121 -1.11 -5.24 11.23
N ASP A 122 -2.05 -5.55 12.12
CA ASP A 122 -2.43 -6.93 12.44
C ASP A 122 -3.08 -7.64 11.25
N ASP A 123 -3.94 -6.92 10.49
CA ASP A 123 -4.55 -7.45 9.26
C ASP A 123 -3.50 -7.76 8.20
N ALA A 124 -2.54 -6.85 7.99
CA ALA A 124 -1.44 -7.05 7.06
C ALA A 124 -0.55 -8.22 7.49
N THR A 125 -0.25 -8.33 8.78
CA THR A 125 0.51 -9.44 9.35
C THR A 125 -0.22 -10.78 9.19
N ALA A 126 -1.52 -10.82 9.43
CA ALA A 126 -2.34 -12.02 9.24
C ALA A 126 -2.36 -12.48 7.77
N TYR A 127 -2.45 -11.53 6.84
CA TYR A 127 -2.39 -11.78 5.40
C TYR A 127 -1.06 -12.41 4.99
N VAL A 128 0.08 -11.82 5.35
CA VAL A 128 1.39 -12.36 4.95
C VAL A 128 1.68 -13.71 5.59
N GLN A 129 1.21 -13.96 6.83
CA GLN A 129 1.29 -15.27 7.47
C GLN A 129 0.43 -16.33 6.78
N TRP A 130 -0.79 -15.97 6.35
CA TRP A 130 -1.61 -16.86 5.53
C TRP A 130 -0.90 -17.19 4.23
N LEU A 131 -0.39 -16.18 3.52
CA LEU A 131 0.33 -16.38 2.27
C LEU A 131 1.56 -17.30 2.45
N ALA A 132 2.29 -17.15 3.56
CA ALA A 132 3.41 -18.01 3.89
C ALA A 132 2.98 -19.49 4.10
N ARG A 133 1.88 -19.71 4.83
CA ARG A 133 1.34 -21.08 5.05
C ARG A 133 0.89 -21.73 3.75
N GLU A 134 0.10 -21.01 2.93
CA GLU A 134 -0.45 -21.56 1.69
C GLU A 134 0.61 -21.88 0.64
N THR A 135 1.74 -21.17 0.68
CA THR A 135 2.79 -21.31 -0.34
C THR A 135 4.01 -22.08 0.11
N GLY A 136 4.17 -22.33 1.40
CA GLY A 136 5.40 -22.87 1.98
C GLY A 136 6.61 -21.93 1.86
N ARG A 137 6.41 -20.63 1.53
CA ARG A 137 7.45 -19.63 1.37
C ARG A 137 7.45 -18.67 2.56
N SER A 138 8.59 -18.03 2.82
CA SER A 138 8.71 -17.01 3.86
C SER A 138 8.19 -15.67 3.32
N PHE A 139 7.02 -15.25 3.82
CA PHE A 139 6.48 -13.91 3.61
C PHE A 139 6.40 -13.17 4.94
N ARG A 140 6.74 -11.89 4.93
CA ARG A 140 6.66 -10.98 6.06
C ARG A 140 6.50 -9.54 5.57
N LEU A 141 6.14 -8.62 6.43
CA LEU A 141 6.26 -7.19 6.16
C LEU A 141 7.75 -6.81 6.05
N PRO A 142 8.12 -5.82 5.27
CA PRO A 142 9.46 -5.25 5.27
C PRO A 142 9.71 -4.55 6.62
N SER A 143 10.98 -4.37 6.99
CA SER A 143 11.30 -3.38 7.99
C SER A 143 11.33 -1.98 7.36
N GLU A 144 11.19 -0.94 8.18
CA GLU A 144 11.30 0.46 7.73
C GLU A 144 12.58 0.72 6.91
N ALA A 145 13.72 0.19 7.38
CA ALA A 145 14.99 0.32 6.66
C ALA A 145 15.02 -0.40 5.31
N GLU A 146 14.39 -1.58 5.21
CA GLU A 146 14.25 -2.31 3.95
C GLU A 146 13.34 -1.53 2.98
N TRP A 147 12.24 -1.00 3.49
CA TRP A 147 11.30 -0.22 2.68
C TRP A 147 11.94 1.06 2.15
N GLU A 148 12.58 1.87 3.01
CA GLU A 148 13.24 3.11 2.58
C GLU A 148 14.40 2.84 1.61
N TYR A 149 15.21 1.82 1.88
CA TYR A 149 16.28 1.40 0.96
C TYR A 149 15.73 1.04 -0.42
N ALA A 150 14.63 0.30 -0.45
CA ALA A 150 13.96 -0.11 -1.69
C ALA A 150 13.32 1.09 -2.41
N ALA A 151 12.70 2.01 -1.68
CA ALA A 151 12.11 3.24 -2.23
C ALA A 151 13.15 4.14 -2.88
N ARG A 152 14.30 4.34 -2.23
CA ARG A 152 15.41 5.13 -2.78
C ARG A 152 16.06 4.49 -4.01
N ALA A 153 16.06 3.18 -4.11
CA ALA A 153 16.60 2.43 -5.26
C ALA A 153 18.01 2.88 -5.71
N GLY A 154 18.88 3.18 -4.73
CA GLY A 154 20.27 3.61 -4.99
C GLY A 154 20.44 5.09 -5.31
N THR A 155 19.39 5.91 -5.28
CA THR A 155 19.50 7.36 -5.47
C THR A 155 19.84 8.08 -4.16
N ALA A 156 20.52 9.22 -4.26
CA ALA A 156 20.76 10.16 -3.16
C ALA A 156 19.83 11.39 -3.23
N THR A 157 18.99 11.45 -4.26
CA THR A 157 18.03 12.55 -4.46
C THR A 157 16.88 12.46 -3.46
N LYS A 158 16.13 13.54 -3.30
CA LYS A 158 14.97 13.58 -2.41
C LYS A 158 13.93 12.51 -2.73
N TYR A 159 13.68 12.30 -4.02
CA TYR A 159 12.80 11.25 -4.54
C TYR A 159 13.59 10.34 -5.49
N ALA A 160 13.17 9.12 -5.67
CA ALA A 160 13.77 8.22 -6.65
C ALA A 160 13.70 8.76 -8.10
N SER A 161 12.76 9.68 -8.37
CA SER A 161 12.59 10.37 -9.65
C SER A 161 13.42 11.65 -9.82
N GLY A 162 14.13 12.10 -8.77
CA GLY A 162 14.89 13.37 -8.75
C GLY A 162 14.50 14.27 -7.59
N ASP A 163 14.81 15.57 -7.69
CA ASP A 163 14.64 16.51 -6.57
C ASP A 163 13.39 17.40 -6.71
N THR A 164 12.69 17.33 -7.84
CA THR A 164 11.53 18.19 -8.12
C THR A 164 10.21 17.43 -7.94
N PRO A 165 9.27 17.98 -7.14
CA PRO A 165 8.00 17.31 -6.88
C PRO A 165 7.11 17.18 -8.13
N GLU A 166 7.25 18.08 -9.13
CA GLU A 166 6.45 18.03 -10.37
C GLU A 166 6.73 16.77 -11.20
N GLN A 167 7.92 16.19 -11.07
CA GLN A 167 8.28 14.95 -11.75
C GLN A 167 7.61 13.72 -11.12
N LEU A 168 7.20 13.82 -9.84
CA LEU A 168 6.59 12.71 -9.11
C LEU A 168 5.29 12.21 -9.75
N CYS A 169 4.50 13.08 -10.37
CA CYS A 169 3.24 12.70 -11.02
C CYS A 169 3.41 11.64 -12.14
N ASN A 170 4.63 11.43 -12.64
CA ASN A 170 4.92 10.33 -13.56
C ASN A 170 5.25 9.01 -12.86
N TYR A 171 5.53 9.06 -11.55
CA TYR A 171 6.02 7.94 -10.75
C TYR A 171 5.09 7.55 -9.60
N ALA A 172 4.11 8.40 -9.28
CA ALA A 172 3.23 8.16 -8.14
C ALA A 172 1.92 8.95 -8.26
N ASN A 173 0.86 8.41 -7.65
CA ASN A 173 -0.36 9.14 -7.36
C ASN A 173 -0.11 10.09 -6.18
N MET A 174 -0.32 11.37 -6.39
CA MET A 174 0.04 12.46 -5.47
C MET A 174 -1.18 13.32 -5.12
N LYS A 175 -1.03 14.19 -4.12
CA LYS A 175 -1.95 15.32 -3.92
C LYS A 175 -1.68 16.37 -5.00
N ASP A 176 -2.35 16.26 -6.13
CA ASP A 176 -2.20 17.05 -7.33
C ASP A 176 -3.43 17.91 -7.66
N ARG A 177 -3.48 18.52 -8.84
CA ARG A 177 -4.62 19.34 -9.27
C ARG A 177 -5.91 18.53 -9.40
N ARG A 178 -5.84 17.26 -9.81
CA ARG A 178 -7.00 16.36 -9.94
C ARG A 178 -7.56 15.99 -8.58
N PHE A 179 -6.68 15.59 -7.65
CA PHE A 179 -7.05 15.37 -6.27
C PHE A 179 -7.71 16.61 -5.64
N LYS A 180 -7.14 17.81 -5.84
CA LYS A 180 -7.71 19.06 -5.33
C LYS A 180 -9.14 19.30 -5.85
N ALA A 181 -9.36 19.09 -7.16
CA ALA A 181 -10.67 19.24 -7.75
C ALA A 181 -11.70 18.28 -7.17
N ALA A 182 -11.30 17.00 -6.98
CA ALA A 182 -12.13 15.98 -6.37
C ALA A 182 -12.41 16.27 -4.89
N ALA A 183 -11.40 16.61 -4.08
CA ALA A 183 -11.55 16.94 -2.67
C ALA A 183 -12.47 18.15 -2.45
N ARG A 184 -12.37 19.17 -3.31
CA ARG A 184 -13.29 20.31 -3.29
C ARG A 184 -14.72 19.92 -3.66
N ARG A 185 -14.90 19.12 -4.70
CA ARG A 185 -16.22 18.65 -5.16
C ARG A 185 -16.92 17.79 -4.11
N ASP A 186 -16.21 16.83 -3.54
CA ASP A 186 -16.80 15.78 -2.71
C ASP A 186 -16.87 16.14 -1.23
N PHE A 187 -15.88 16.90 -0.73
CA PHE A 187 -15.75 17.23 0.69
C PHE A 187 -15.75 18.74 0.98
N GLY A 188 -15.65 19.62 -0.03
CA GLY A 188 -15.54 21.06 0.16
C GLY A 188 -14.16 21.52 0.65
N LEU A 189 -13.14 20.66 0.56
CA LEU A 189 -11.80 20.92 1.08
C LEU A 189 -10.96 21.72 0.07
N GLU A 190 -10.28 22.77 0.57
CA GLU A 190 -9.25 23.50 -0.17
C GLU A 190 -7.88 23.05 0.34
N MET A 191 -7.07 22.52 -0.56
CA MET A 191 -5.77 21.93 -0.20
C MET A 191 -4.64 22.52 -1.05
N LEU A 192 -3.46 22.64 -0.45
CA LEU A 192 -2.24 22.85 -1.20
C LEU A 192 -1.84 21.54 -1.87
N VAL A 193 -1.49 21.61 -3.13
CA VAL A 193 -1.16 20.43 -3.94
C VAL A 193 0.03 20.71 -4.85
N THR A 194 0.66 19.66 -5.36
CA THR A 194 1.69 19.75 -6.40
C THR A 194 1.05 20.15 -7.72
N ASP A 195 1.71 21.05 -8.47
CA ASP A 195 1.19 21.58 -9.75
C ASP A 195 1.47 20.61 -10.91
N CYS A 196 0.81 19.45 -10.87
CA CYS A 196 0.80 18.45 -11.94
C CYS A 196 -0.57 17.73 -12.02
N ASP A 197 -0.71 16.75 -12.87
CA ASP A 197 -1.91 15.91 -13.02
C ASP A 197 -1.44 14.46 -13.25
N ASP A 198 -1.59 13.60 -12.25
CA ASP A 198 -1.20 12.19 -12.31
C ASP A 198 -2.28 11.27 -12.91
N GLY A 199 -3.50 11.78 -13.09
CA GLY A 199 -4.61 11.05 -13.70
C GLY A 199 -5.55 10.37 -12.71
N ALA A 200 -5.23 10.34 -11.40
CA ALA A 200 -6.08 9.76 -10.36
C ALA A 200 -6.74 10.83 -9.48
N GLU A 201 -7.96 10.59 -9.02
CA GLU A 201 -8.64 11.50 -8.08
C GLU A 201 -8.26 11.20 -6.64
N TYR A 202 -8.15 9.92 -6.26
CA TYR A 202 -7.82 9.47 -4.90
C TYR A 202 -6.78 8.36 -4.94
N THR A 203 -7.16 7.13 -5.26
CA THR A 203 -6.23 6.03 -5.44
C THR A 203 -6.13 5.61 -6.90
N ALA A 204 -4.98 5.11 -7.30
CA ALA A 204 -4.73 4.57 -8.63
C ALA A 204 -4.68 3.04 -8.59
N VAL A 205 -4.87 2.40 -9.74
CA VAL A 205 -4.56 0.98 -9.92
C VAL A 205 -3.07 0.76 -9.67
N VAL A 206 -2.71 -0.27 -8.91
CA VAL A 206 -1.31 -0.56 -8.58
C VAL A 206 -0.46 -0.71 -9.83
N GLY A 207 0.73 -0.10 -9.84
CA GLY A 207 1.64 -0.16 -10.99
C GLY A 207 1.24 0.72 -12.17
N MET A 208 0.34 1.67 -11.99
CA MET A 208 -0.06 2.60 -13.05
C MET A 208 1.09 3.52 -13.47
N TYR A 209 2.00 3.82 -12.56
CA TYR A 209 3.11 4.76 -12.77
C TYR A 209 4.44 4.06 -13.03
N ALA A 210 5.43 4.81 -13.47
CA ALA A 210 6.76 4.29 -13.76
C ALA A 210 7.44 3.71 -12.51
N PRO A 211 8.13 2.57 -12.61
CA PRO A 211 8.84 1.99 -11.48
C PRO A 211 10.14 2.76 -11.17
N ASN A 212 10.62 2.60 -9.94
CA ASN A 212 11.96 3.04 -9.55
C ASN A 212 13.07 2.12 -10.13
N GLY A 213 14.33 2.41 -9.82
CA GLY A 213 15.50 1.67 -10.31
C GLY A 213 15.55 0.19 -9.92
N TYR A 214 14.76 -0.25 -8.93
CA TYR A 214 14.63 -1.66 -8.54
C TYR A 214 13.39 -2.34 -9.13
N GLY A 215 12.62 -1.64 -9.96
CA GLY A 215 11.41 -2.15 -10.58
C GLY A 215 10.23 -2.22 -9.63
N LEU A 216 10.21 -1.38 -8.59
CA LEU A 216 9.11 -1.20 -7.64
C LEU A 216 8.28 0.01 -8.06
N HIS A 217 6.97 -0.13 -7.98
CA HIS A 217 6.00 0.90 -8.32
C HIS A 217 5.44 1.53 -7.05
N ASP A 218 4.86 2.70 -7.19
CA ASP A 218 4.04 3.40 -6.20
C ASP A 218 4.76 3.75 -4.88
N MET A 219 6.09 3.57 -4.80
CA MET A 219 6.90 3.80 -3.59
C MET A 219 6.92 5.26 -3.08
N MET A 220 6.31 6.20 -3.81
CA MET A 220 6.32 7.64 -3.48
C MET A 220 4.91 8.20 -3.28
N GLY A 221 3.86 7.38 -3.35
CA GLY A 221 2.47 7.84 -3.25
C GLY A 221 1.47 6.72 -3.24
N ASN A 222 0.27 6.99 -3.70
CA ASN A 222 -0.91 6.14 -3.73
C ASN A 222 -1.47 5.84 -2.34
N VAL A 223 -0.90 4.91 -1.58
CA VAL A 223 -1.31 4.63 -0.19
C VAL A 223 -0.10 4.50 0.74
N ALA A 224 -0.31 4.74 2.03
CA ALA A 224 0.70 4.43 3.05
C ALA A 224 0.81 2.91 3.25
N GLU A 225 2.02 2.42 3.49
CA GLU A 225 2.30 1.01 3.63
C GLU A 225 2.80 0.65 5.04
N TRP A 226 2.42 -0.53 5.52
CA TRP A 226 2.88 -1.07 6.79
C TRP A 226 4.28 -1.68 6.69
N VAL A 227 5.10 -1.37 7.69
CA VAL A 227 6.47 -1.88 7.86
C VAL A 227 6.65 -2.51 9.24
#